data_a5fd67fbaf71c3d9fd179b91decd979c
#
_entry.id   a5fd67fbaf71c3d9fd179b91decd979c
#
_cell.length_a   1.000
_cell.length_b   1.000
_cell.length_c   1.000
_cell.angle_alpha   90.00
_cell.angle_beta   90.00
_cell.angle_gamma   90.00
#
_symmetry.space_group_name_H-M   'P 1'
#
loop_
_entity.id
_entity.type
_entity.pdbx_description
1 polymer ?
#
loop_
_entity_poly.entity_id
_entity_poly.type
_entity_poly.pdbx_seq_one_letter_code
_entity_poly.pdbx_strand_id
1 'polypeptide(L)'
;MTRSPLRTALAVLAIVVLLLALAAWLGVRRAETSIHALALRLMGPGSSVEEVRLHFDRIELRGVRIPPGDGWPAPHAFTADVVDVVPEWRTVRDDPIVIRHAVAHGAYFSVLRQEDRQIRFLQTILPRPPRDPSKPPARKVVIRQVDVHASTLDLYDASIDQPAHRVQVTNVEAVASDLLFPKLTTKALFKGGGQLEGSPGGTVQVEGWTVFSSRDSEFRVQLAKAEIKSFEPYFLRHDEAGSASGRLDLDMSAKVHDHFLDARGRMQLTDLELQASRGPLATFMGLPRRAVINAMEDREDRIDLSFEMKGDLGDTKFSLNESFATKVAVGTANALGLTVGGMVKGIGSLGQQGVDAVGDMFGSLFGKKKDDEEKEK
;
A
#
# COMPACT_ATOMS: atom_id res chain seq x y z
N MET A 1 -8.19 -35.85 71.48
CA MET A 1 -7.64 -35.75 70.06
C MET A 1 -7.04 -34.38 69.81
N THR A 2 -5.79 -34.20 70.20
CA THR A 2 -5.05 -32.92 69.99
C THR A 2 -4.56 -32.85 68.53
N ARG A 3 -5.19 -32.01 67.75
CA ARG A 3 -4.71 -31.73 66.38
C ARG A 3 -3.31 -31.14 66.48
N SER A 4 -2.30 -31.74 65.88
CA SER A 4 -0.91 -31.28 65.97
C SER A 4 -0.83 -29.85 65.42
N PRO A 5 -0.18 -28.91 66.14
CA PRO A 5 -0.09 -27.51 65.74
C PRO A 5 0.53 -27.31 64.35
N LEU A 6 1.34 -28.29 63.90
CA LEU A 6 1.94 -28.32 62.57
C LEU A 6 0.90 -28.50 61.45
N ARG A 7 -0.14 -29.32 61.63
CA ARG A 7 -1.22 -29.54 60.64
C ARG A 7 -2.11 -28.32 60.48
N THR A 8 -2.37 -27.59 61.56
CA THR A 8 -3.12 -26.33 61.52
C THR A 8 -2.31 -25.22 60.86
N ALA A 9 -1.00 -25.10 61.10
CA ALA A 9 -0.13 -24.14 60.47
C ALA A 9 -0.01 -24.39 58.96
N LEU A 10 0.14 -25.64 58.50
CA LEU A 10 0.15 -26.03 57.08
C LEU A 10 -1.19 -25.73 56.38
N ALA A 11 -2.32 -25.98 57.06
CA ALA A 11 -3.63 -25.68 56.50
C ALA A 11 -3.85 -24.17 56.33
N VAL A 12 -3.42 -23.35 57.30
CA VAL A 12 -3.49 -21.89 57.21
C VAL A 12 -2.58 -21.37 56.07
N LEU A 13 -1.37 -21.90 55.95
CA LEU A 13 -0.45 -21.52 54.85
C LEU A 13 -1.05 -21.87 53.48
N ALA A 14 -1.65 -23.06 53.33
CA ALA A 14 -2.30 -23.47 52.10
C ALA A 14 -3.49 -22.57 51.74
N ILE A 15 -4.29 -22.14 52.71
CA ILE A 15 -5.40 -21.20 52.49
C ILE A 15 -4.86 -19.82 52.05
N VAL A 16 -3.81 -19.32 52.69
CA VAL A 16 -3.20 -18.04 52.32
C VAL A 16 -2.64 -18.09 50.89
N VAL A 17 -1.93 -19.16 50.54
CA VAL A 17 -1.43 -19.36 49.16
C VAL A 17 -2.56 -19.40 48.14
N LEU A 18 -3.66 -20.14 48.48
CA LEU A 18 -4.82 -20.22 47.60
C LEU A 18 -5.53 -18.87 47.44
N LEU A 19 -5.65 -18.06 48.48
CA LEU A 19 -6.22 -16.72 48.44
C LEU A 19 -5.35 -15.75 47.63
N LEU A 20 -4.02 -15.85 47.77
CA LEU A 20 -3.09 -15.05 46.95
C LEU A 20 -3.14 -15.46 45.47
N ALA A 21 -3.21 -16.74 45.17
CA ALA A 21 -3.39 -17.25 43.82
C ALA A 21 -4.73 -16.81 43.21
N LEU A 22 -5.82 -16.83 43.97
CA LEU A 22 -7.13 -16.34 43.53
C LEU A 22 -7.11 -14.83 43.30
N ALA A 23 -6.49 -14.06 44.20
CA ALA A 23 -6.36 -12.61 44.05
C ALA A 23 -5.51 -12.24 42.79
N ALA A 24 -4.42 -12.97 42.56
CA ALA A 24 -3.59 -12.82 41.39
C ALA A 24 -4.39 -13.16 40.11
N TRP A 25 -5.12 -14.28 40.10
CA TRP A 25 -5.96 -14.68 38.99
C TRP A 25 -7.05 -13.66 38.67
N LEU A 26 -7.74 -13.13 39.69
CA LEU A 26 -8.75 -12.06 39.52
C LEU A 26 -8.12 -10.76 39.01
N GLY A 27 -6.91 -10.44 39.47
CA GLY A 27 -6.14 -9.29 38.99
C GLY A 27 -5.82 -9.40 37.49
N VAL A 28 -5.32 -10.55 37.05
CA VAL A 28 -5.04 -10.84 35.63
C VAL A 28 -6.31 -10.75 34.79
N ARG A 29 -7.41 -11.39 35.21
CA ARG A 29 -8.69 -11.33 34.50
C ARG A 29 -9.22 -9.91 34.34
N ARG A 30 -9.11 -9.08 35.38
CA ARG A 30 -9.48 -7.67 35.29
C ARG A 30 -8.60 -6.88 34.33
N ALA A 31 -7.29 -7.15 34.33
CA ALA A 31 -6.34 -6.53 33.42
C ALA A 31 -6.65 -6.92 31.96
N GLU A 32 -6.87 -8.20 31.66
CA GLU A 32 -7.26 -8.69 30.33
C GLU A 32 -8.53 -8.01 29.82
N THR A 33 -9.58 -7.91 30.64
CA THR A 33 -10.83 -7.23 30.27
C THR A 33 -10.60 -5.74 29.98
N SER A 34 -9.76 -5.07 30.77
CA SER A 34 -9.43 -3.65 30.57
C SER A 34 -8.62 -3.42 29.30
N ILE A 35 -7.68 -4.32 29.02
CA ILE A 35 -6.86 -4.29 27.79
C ILE A 35 -7.74 -4.57 26.57
N HIS A 36 -8.63 -5.55 26.64
CA HIS A 36 -9.60 -5.85 25.58
C HIS A 36 -10.46 -4.63 25.25
N ALA A 37 -11.05 -3.97 26.27
CA ALA A 37 -11.83 -2.76 26.08
C ALA A 37 -11.01 -1.61 25.48
N LEU A 38 -9.73 -1.47 25.88
CA LEU A 38 -8.82 -0.48 25.32
C LEU A 38 -8.48 -0.77 23.86
N ALA A 39 -8.18 -2.03 23.54
CA ALA A 39 -7.90 -2.48 22.17
C ALA A 39 -9.06 -2.16 21.22
N LEU A 40 -10.30 -2.51 21.61
CA LEU A 40 -11.49 -2.20 20.81
C LEU A 40 -11.70 -0.68 20.62
N ARG A 41 -11.42 0.13 21.65
CA ARG A 41 -11.47 1.60 21.52
C ARG A 41 -10.45 2.15 20.52
N LEU A 42 -9.26 1.57 20.51
CA LEU A 42 -8.17 2.01 19.63
C LEU A 42 -8.41 1.59 18.19
N MET A 43 -8.95 0.39 17.97
CA MET A 43 -9.24 -0.15 16.65
C MET A 43 -10.49 0.44 16.00
N GLY A 44 -11.38 1.04 16.79
CA GLY A 44 -12.59 1.70 16.30
C GLY A 44 -13.85 0.82 16.27
N PRO A 45 -14.99 1.38 15.83
CA PRO A 45 -16.28 0.70 15.86
C PRO A 45 -16.30 -0.50 14.91
N GLY A 46 -16.99 -1.57 15.32
CA GLY A 46 -17.12 -2.81 14.56
C GLY A 46 -15.89 -3.72 14.61
N SER A 47 -14.78 -3.27 15.20
CA SER A 47 -13.59 -4.11 15.40
C SER A 47 -13.84 -5.16 16.49
N SER A 48 -13.18 -6.31 16.37
CA SER A 48 -13.25 -7.40 17.32
C SER A 48 -11.89 -7.99 17.64
N VAL A 49 -11.76 -8.50 18.84
CA VAL A 49 -10.65 -9.33 19.31
C VAL A 49 -11.30 -10.53 19.99
N GLU A 50 -10.95 -11.74 19.57
CA GLU A 50 -11.56 -12.96 20.14
C GLU A 50 -11.07 -13.22 21.56
N GLU A 51 -9.77 -13.05 21.79
CA GLU A 51 -9.15 -13.30 23.07
C GLU A 51 -7.97 -12.35 23.33
N VAL A 52 -7.84 -11.93 24.58
CA VAL A 52 -6.68 -11.20 25.10
C VAL A 52 -6.04 -12.05 26.19
N ARG A 53 -4.76 -12.35 26.04
CA ARG A 53 -3.96 -13.08 27.03
C ARG A 53 -2.83 -12.20 27.52
N LEU A 54 -2.73 -12.09 28.83
CA LEU A 54 -1.65 -11.37 29.49
C LEU A 54 -0.54 -12.35 29.87
N HIS A 55 0.60 -12.22 29.22
CA HIS A 55 1.82 -12.91 29.59
C HIS A 55 2.71 -12.00 30.46
N PHE A 56 3.75 -12.57 31.06
CA PHE A 56 4.68 -11.80 31.88
C PHE A 56 5.44 -10.73 31.08
N ASP A 57 5.77 -11.02 29.84
CA ASP A 57 6.60 -10.21 28.95
C ASP A 57 5.82 -9.50 27.83
N ARG A 58 4.60 -9.96 27.52
CA ARG A 58 3.80 -9.46 26.39
C ARG A 58 2.30 -9.57 26.63
N ILE A 59 1.55 -8.90 25.79
CA ILE A 59 0.10 -9.01 25.64
C ILE A 59 -0.14 -9.68 24.27
N GLU A 60 -0.86 -10.78 24.27
CA GLU A 60 -1.23 -11.51 23.08
C GLU A 60 -2.71 -11.23 22.75
N LEU A 61 -2.97 -10.74 21.53
CA LEU A 61 -4.31 -10.52 20.99
C LEU A 61 -4.56 -11.57 19.91
N ARG A 62 -5.63 -12.35 20.04
CA ARG A 62 -6.02 -13.38 19.09
C ARG A 62 -7.28 -13.01 18.34
N GLY A 63 -7.35 -13.42 17.06
CA GLY A 63 -8.52 -13.22 16.21
C GLY A 63 -8.87 -11.74 16.06
N VAL A 64 -7.87 -10.91 15.81
CA VAL A 64 -8.06 -9.46 15.60
C VAL A 64 -8.73 -9.24 14.25
N ARG A 65 -9.82 -8.44 14.23
CA ARG A 65 -10.51 -8.04 12.99
C ARG A 65 -10.90 -6.58 13.05
N ILE A 66 -10.57 -5.86 11.98
CA ILE A 66 -10.97 -4.47 11.76
C ILE A 66 -11.81 -4.44 10.49
N PRO A 67 -13.08 -4.01 10.56
CA PRO A 67 -13.95 -3.96 9.41
C PRO A 67 -13.46 -2.93 8.39
N PRO A 68 -13.84 -3.10 7.12
CA PRO A 68 -13.57 -2.10 6.10
C PRO A 68 -14.47 -0.86 6.30
N GLY A 69 -14.08 0.26 5.71
CA GLY A 69 -14.95 1.43 5.59
C GLY A 69 -16.00 1.27 4.48
N ASP A 70 -16.90 2.21 4.40
CA ASP A 70 -17.92 2.23 3.35
C ASP A 70 -17.29 2.29 1.95
N GLY A 71 -17.83 1.50 1.03
CA GLY A 71 -17.34 1.41 -0.36
C GLY A 71 -16.02 0.67 -0.51
N TRP A 72 -15.57 -0.07 0.50
CA TRP A 72 -14.32 -0.82 0.45
C TRP A 72 -14.53 -2.17 -0.24
N PRO A 73 -13.70 -2.55 -1.23
CA PRO A 73 -13.92 -3.76 -2.01
C PRO A 73 -13.54 -5.05 -1.26
N ALA A 74 -12.74 -4.96 -0.19
CA ALA A 74 -12.32 -6.11 0.60
C ALA A 74 -13.26 -6.37 1.78
N PRO A 75 -13.40 -7.63 2.26
CA PRO A 75 -14.24 -7.97 3.40
C PRO A 75 -13.72 -7.42 4.73
N HIS A 76 -12.44 -7.14 4.83
CA HIS A 76 -11.77 -6.62 6.02
C HIS A 76 -10.74 -5.56 5.65
N ALA A 77 -10.56 -4.55 6.49
CA ALA A 77 -9.43 -3.62 6.38
C ALA A 77 -8.15 -4.27 6.94
N PHE A 78 -8.32 -5.06 8.02
CA PHE A 78 -7.24 -5.80 8.66
C PHE A 78 -7.79 -7.02 9.40
N THR A 79 -7.06 -8.13 9.31
CA THR A 79 -7.21 -9.27 10.23
C THR A 79 -5.83 -9.76 10.65
N ALA A 80 -5.75 -10.38 11.82
CA ALA A 80 -4.56 -11.11 12.24
C ALA A 80 -4.95 -12.28 13.16
N ASP A 81 -4.29 -13.42 12.97
CA ASP A 81 -4.49 -14.57 13.83
C ASP A 81 -3.96 -14.29 15.23
N VAL A 82 -2.76 -13.72 15.30
CA VAL A 82 -2.10 -13.34 16.54
C VAL A 82 -1.38 -12.00 16.37
N VAL A 83 -1.55 -11.12 17.35
CA VAL A 83 -0.77 -9.90 17.51
C VAL A 83 -0.15 -9.91 18.90
N ASP A 84 1.17 -10.02 18.95
CA ASP A 84 1.96 -9.89 20.18
C ASP A 84 2.36 -8.42 20.39
N VAL A 85 2.08 -7.88 21.56
CA VAL A 85 2.43 -6.50 21.93
C VAL A 85 3.31 -6.53 23.16
N VAL A 86 4.52 -5.99 23.07
CA VAL A 86 5.50 -5.91 24.16
C VAL A 86 5.55 -4.47 24.67
N PRO A 87 4.78 -4.12 25.71
CA PRO A 87 4.82 -2.77 26.29
C PRO A 87 6.07 -2.55 27.13
N GLU A 88 6.47 -1.30 27.25
CA GLU A 88 7.40 -0.89 28.28
C GLU A 88 6.61 -0.64 29.56
N TRP A 89 6.53 -1.66 30.44
CA TRP A 89 5.62 -1.69 31.59
C TRP A 89 5.72 -0.46 32.51
N ARG A 90 6.91 0.16 32.57
CA ARG A 90 7.13 1.37 33.38
C ARG A 90 6.36 2.57 32.84
N THR A 91 6.10 2.63 31.55
CA THR A 91 5.45 3.76 30.85
C THR A 91 3.94 3.62 30.71
N VAL A 92 3.36 2.50 31.13
CA VAL A 92 1.91 2.24 30.97
C VAL A 92 1.04 3.31 31.64
N ARG A 93 1.57 4.00 32.69
CA ARG A 93 0.90 5.13 33.36
C ARG A 93 1.34 6.49 32.85
N ASP A 94 2.36 6.55 31.99
CA ASP A 94 2.94 7.79 31.47
C ASP A 94 2.24 8.24 30.16
N ASP A 95 2.53 9.43 29.70
CA ASP A 95 2.15 9.95 28.39
C ASP A 95 3.42 10.49 27.70
N PRO A 96 3.95 9.78 26.73
CA PRO A 96 3.37 8.65 25.98
C PRO A 96 3.53 7.28 26.66
N ILE A 97 2.59 6.38 26.35
CA ILE A 97 2.80 4.94 26.56
C ILE A 97 3.77 4.45 25.49
N VAL A 98 4.77 3.67 25.88
CA VAL A 98 5.75 3.10 24.94
C VAL A 98 5.47 1.61 24.75
N ILE A 99 5.29 1.21 23.49
CA ILE A 99 5.29 -0.17 23.02
C ILE A 99 6.64 -0.39 22.35
N ARG A 100 7.45 -1.29 22.90
CA ARG A 100 8.78 -1.59 22.34
C ARG A 100 8.66 -2.35 21.04
N HIS A 101 7.74 -3.29 20.98
CA HIS A 101 7.60 -4.20 19.84
C HIS A 101 6.14 -4.65 19.71
N ALA A 102 5.64 -4.66 18.48
CA ALA A 102 4.38 -5.28 18.12
C ALA A 102 4.64 -6.22 16.94
N VAL A 103 4.17 -7.46 17.03
CA VAL A 103 4.37 -8.48 15.99
C VAL A 103 3.02 -8.99 15.54
N ALA A 104 2.74 -8.94 14.24
CA ALA A 104 1.55 -9.52 13.63
C ALA A 104 1.91 -10.74 12.81
N HIS A 105 1.27 -11.87 13.10
CA HIS A 105 1.45 -13.14 12.40
C HIS A 105 0.21 -13.49 11.60
N GLY A 106 0.41 -13.94 10.34
CA GLY A 106 -0.69 -14.35 9.47
C GLY A 106 -1.69 -13.23 9.24
N ALA A 107 -1.22 -11.98 9.18
CA ALA A 107 -2.10 -10.85 9.03
C ALA A 107 -2.56 -10.69 7.57
N TYR A 108 -3.74 -10.14 7.41
CA TYR A 108 -4.26 -9.64 6.15
C TYR A 108 -4.45 -8.13 6.25
N PHE A 109 -3.96 -7.42 5.27
CA PHE A 109 -4.14 -5.98 5.11
C PHE A 109 -4.82 -5.68 3.79
N SER A 110 -5.73 -4.72 3.78
CA SER A 110 -6.21 -4.14 2.54
C SER A 110 -5.99 -2.64 2.51
N VAL A 111 -5.53 -2.16 1.38
CA VAL A 111 -5.31 -0.74 1.08
C VAL A 111 -6.19 -0.38 -0.10
N LEU A 112 -6.91 0.73 0.00
CA LEU A 112 -7.75 1.24 -1.07
C LEU A 112 -7.23 2.59 -1.55
N ARG A 113 -6.91 2.69 -2.83
CA ARG A 113 -6.80 3.96 -3.53
C ARG A 113 -8.16 4.27 -4.16
N GLN A 114 -8.80 5.33 -3.68
CA GLN A 114 -10.12 5.76 -4.15
C GLN A 114 -10.06 6.45 -5.52
N GLU A 115 -11.22 6.67 -6.13
CA GLU A 115 -11.37 7.42 -7.38
C GLU A 115 -10.78 8.84 -7.30
N ASP A 116 -10.91 9.49 -6.13
CA ASP A 116 -10.29 10.79 -5.82
C ASP A 116 -8.78 10.70 -5.55
N ARG A 117 -8.18 9.51 -5.79
CA ARG A 117 -6.76 9.18 -5.63
C ARG A 117 -6.25 9.21 -4.19
N GLN A 118 -7.12 9.37 -3.21
CA GLN A 118 -6.74 9.26 -1.80
C GLN A 118 -6.48 7.81 -1.43
N ILE A 119 -5.34 7.58 -0.77
CA ILE A 119 -5.01 6.26 -0.23
C ILE A 119 -5.63 6.14 1.16
N ARG A 120 -6.41 5.09 1.35
CA ARG A 120 -7.03 4.74 2.61
C ARG A 120 -6.45 3.43 3.13
N PHE A 121 -5.99 3.48 4.36
CA PHE A 121 -5.45 2.35 5.10
C PHE A 121 -5.94 2.42 6.54
N LEU A 122 -6.50 1.34 7.07
CA LEU A 122 -6.98 1.27 8.46
C LEU A 122 -7.84 2.48 8.88
N GLN A 123 -8.83 2.87 8.08
CA GLN A 123 -9.63 4.08 8.28
C GLN A 123 -10.31 4.21 9.63
N THR A 124 -10.61 3.08 10.27
CA THR A 124 -11.18 3.08 11.61
C THR A 124 -10.19 3.53 12.68
N ILE A 125 -8.88 3.46 12.38
CA ILE A 125 -7.79 3.86 13.30
C ILE A 125 -7.24 5.24 12.91
N LEU A 126 -7.19 5.55 11.60
CA LEU A 126 -6.59 6.75 11.00
C LEU A 126 -7.59 7.37 10.01
N PRO A 127 -7.86 8.64 9.93
CA PRO A 127 -7.93 9.70 10.92
C PRO A 127 -9.23 9.64 11.75
N ARG A 128 -9.14 10.04 13.00
CA ARG A 128 -10.31 10.11 13.90
C ARG A 128 -11.21 11.28 13.54
N PRO A 129 -12.53 11.13 13.75
CA PRO A 129 -13.46 12.26 13.64
C PRO A 129 -13.03 13.43 14.54
N PRO A 130 -13.52 14.65 14.28
CA PRO A 130 -13.20 15.82 15.09
C PRO A 130 -13.36 15.52 16.57
N ARG A 131 -12.35 15.91 17.34
CA ARG A 131 -12.31 15.66 18.77
C ARG A 131 -13.50 16.32 19.46
N ASP A 132 -14.25 15.57 20.25
CA ASP A 132 -15.20 16.09 21.20
C ASP A 132 -14.43 16.88 22.28
N PRO A 133 -14.61 18.22 22.39
CA PRO A 133 -13.88 19.04 23.34
C PRO A 133 -14.13 18.67 24.81
N SER A 134 -15.24 17.99 25.09
CA SER A 134 -15.64 17.55 26.43
C SER A 134 -14.87 16.32 26.92
N LYS A 135 -14.17 15.60 26.02
CA LYS A 135 -13.42 14.38 26.36
C LYS A 135 -11.93 14.69 26.58
N PRO A 136 -11.28 14.02 27.55
CA PRO A 136 -9.83 14.17 27.73
C PRO A 136 -9.07 13.80 26.47
N PRO A 137 -7.88 14.41 26.21
CA PRO A 137 -7.08 14.07 25.05
C PRO A 137 -6.74 12.58 25.02
N ALA A 138 -6.73 11.99 23.83
CA ALA A 138 -6.23 10.63 23.66
C ALA A 138 -4.77 10.59 24.10
N ARG A 139 -4.41 9.60 24.95
CA ARG A 139 -3.03 9.37 25.35
C ARG A 139 -2.17 9.08 24.14
N LYS A 140 -0.95 9.58 24.16
CA LYS A 140 0.03 9.29 23.11
C LYS A 140 0.54 7.86 23.28
N VAL A 141 0.75 7.19 22.18
CA VAL A 141 1.38 5.86 22.14
C VAL A 141 2.51 5.90 21.14
N VAL A 142 3.69 5.55 21.58
CA VAL A 142 4.87 5.35 20.73
C VAL A 142 5.04 3.86 20.51
N ILE A 143 5.04 3.43 19.26
CA ILE A 143 5.44 2.06 18.90
C ILE A 143 6.80 2.15 18.23
N ARG A 144 7.82 1.56 18.88
CA ARG A 144 9.20 1.64 18.38
C ARG A 144 9.42 0.76 17.18
N GLN A 145 8.81 -0.42 17.18
CA GLN A 145 8.92 -1.37 16.06
C GLN A 145 7.64 -2.18 15.92
N VAL A 146 7.23 -2.35 14.68
CA VAL A 146 6.16 -3.27 14.26
C VAL A 146 6.75 -4.23 13.25
N ASP A 147 6.63 -5.52 13.50
CA ASP A 147 6.98 -6.58 12.55
C ASP A 147 5.72 -7.28 12.06
N VAL A 148 5.75 -7.64 10.80
CA VAL A 148 4.68 -8.35 10.11
C VAL A 148 5.28 -9.57 9.45
N HIS A 149 4.74 -10.75 9.76
CA HIS A 149 5.26 -12.03 9.28
C HIS A 149 4.19 -12.86 8.58
N ALA A 150 4.59 -13.55 7.51
CA ALA A 150 3.78 -14.50 6.75
C ALA A 150 2.39 -13.95 6.41
N SER A 151 2.31 -12.70 6.00
CA SER A 151 1.07 -11.94 5.85
C SER A 151 0.67 -11.76 4.39
N THR A 152 -0.53 -11.24 4.17
CA THR A 152 -1.07 -10.94 2.83
C THR A 152 -1.48 -9.48 2.76
N LEU A 153 -1.15 -8.81 1.67
CA LEU A 153 -1.54 -7.44 1.36
C LEU A 153 -2.34 -7.40 0.06
N ASP A 154 -3.56 -6.89 0.11
CA ASP A 154 -4.35 -6.52 -1.06
C ASP A 154 -4.30 -5.02 -1.28
N LEU A 155 -3.82 -4.60 -2.42
CA LEU A 155 -3.90 -3.23 -2.89
C LEU A 155 -5.03 -3.11 -3.92
N TYR A 156 -6.05 -2.34 -3.61
CA TYR A 156 -7.17 -2.02 -4.50
C TYR A 156 -7.00 -0.61 -5.06
N ASP A 157 -7.12 -0.45 -6.37
CA ASP A 157 -7.03 0.85 -7.02
C ASP A 157 -8.31 1.13 -7.83
N ALA A 158 -9.21 1.94 -7.25
CA ALA A 158 -10.45 2.39 -7.87
C ALA A 158 -10.24 3.61 -8.77
N SER A 159 -9.04 4.20 -8.80
CA SER A 159 -8.74 5.33 -9.69
C SER A 159 -8.41 4.89 -11.12
N ILE A 160 -8.26 3.57 -11.33
CA ILE A 160 -7.88 2.99 -12.62
C ILE A 160 -9.05 2.26 -13.26
N ASP A 161 -9.76 1.44 -12.48
CA ASP A 161 -10.78 0.53 -12.99
C ASP A 161 -11.97 0.39 -12.02
N GLN A 162 -13.13 0.00 -12.54
CA GLN A 162 -14.30 -0.39 -11.78
C GLN A 162 -14.86 -1.72 -12.30
N PRO A 163 -14.85 -2.77 -11.45
CA PRO A 163 -14.43 -2.80 -10.05
C PRO A 163 -12.93 -2.50 -9.86
N ALA A 164 -12.56 -1.97 -8.69
CA ALA A 164 -11.19 -1.56 -8.35
C ALA A 164 -10.17 -2.64 -8.71
N HIS A 165 -9.13 -2.27 -9.44
CA HIS A 165 -8.03 -3.17 -9.80
C HIS A 165 -7.32 -3.66 -8.54
N ARG A 166 -7.09 -4.97 -8.44
CA ARG A 166 -6.47 -5.60 -7.28
C ARG A 166 -5.08 -6.13 -7.62
N VAL A 167 -4.11 -5.75 -6.80
CA VAL A 167 -2.78 -6.36 -6.77
C VAL A 167 -2.60 -7.01 -5.39
N GLN A 168 -2.34 -8.31 -5.36
CA GLN A 168 -2.11 -9.03 -4.12
C GLN A 168 -0.64 -9.38 -3.96
N VAL A 169 -0.15 -9.19 -2.72
CA VAL A 169 1.18 -9.61 -2.28
C VAL A 169 1.00 -10.63 -1.16
N THR A 170 1.57 -11.80 -1.33
CA THR A 170 1.56 -12.89 -0.35
C THR A 170 2.92 -13.06 0.31
N ASN A 171 2.98 -13.80 1.40
CA ASN A 171 4.20 -14.01 2.19
C ASN A 171 4.91 -12.68 2.52
N VAL A 172 4.10 -11.71 2.94
CA VAL A 172 4.60 -10.37 3.28
C VAL A 172 5.41 -10.45 4.57
N GLU A 173 6.66 -9.98 4.47
CA GLU A 173 7.54 -9.71 5.59
C GLU A 173 7.82 -8.21 5.62
N ALA A 174 7.51 -7.54 6.73
CA ALA A 174 7.68 -6.10 6.82
C ALA A 174 8.05 -5.65 8.24
N VAL A 175 8.80 -4.56 8.30
CA VAL A 175 9.16 -3.86 9.54
C VAL A 175 8.84 -2.39 9.38
N ALA A 176 8.23 -1.80 10.41
CA ALA A 176 8.06 -0.36 10.52
C ALA A 176 8.52 0.12 11.90
N SER A 177 9.05 1.35 11.99
CA SER A 177 9.55 1.89 13.27
C SER A 177 9.09 3.32 13.51
N ASP A 178 9.16 3.71 14.77
CA ASP A 178 8.95 5.09 15.25
C ASP A 178 7.57 5.68 14.97
N LEU A 179 6.53 4.88 15.20
CA LEU A 179 5.15 5.29 15.03
C LEU A 179 4.62 6.02 16.29
N LEU A 180 4.24 7.29 16.16
CA LEU A 180 3.65 8.10 17.24
C LEU A 180 2.15 8.33 17.01
N PHE A 181 1.31 7.64 17.75
CA PHE A 181 -0.14 7.80 17.71
C PHE A 181 -0.63 8.86 18.72
N PRO A 182 -1.74 9.58 18.44
CA PRO A 182 -2.57 9.49 17.23
C PRO A 182 -2.12 10.40 16.10
N LYS A 183 -1.12 11.25 16.28
CA LYS A 183 -0.79 12.32 15.33
C LYS A 183 0.08 11.87 14.16
N LEU A 184 0.86 10.79 14.31
CA LEU A 184 1.78 10.26 13.29
C LEU A 184 2.69 11.34 12.67
N THR A 185 3.23 12.22 13.55
CA THR A 185 4.07 13.35 13.15
C THR A 185 5.57 13.02 13.11
N THR A 186 5.93 11.82 13.53
CA THR A 186 7.31 11.34 13.49
C THR A 186 7.63 10.72 12.14
N LYS A 187 8.90 10.76 11.78
CA LYS A 187 9.44 10.05 10.63
C LYS A 187 9.41 8.55 10.91
N ALA A 188 8.47 7.84 10.30
CA ALA A 188 8.36 6.39 10.38
C ALA A 188 9.21 5.75 9.28
N LEU A 189 10.14 4.88 9.65
CA LEU A 189 10.89 4.06 8.72
C LEU A 189 10.10 2.80 8.40
N PHE A 190 10.19 2.32 7.17
CA PHE A 190 9.58 1.05 6.79
C PHE A 190 10.43 0.30 5.77
N LYS A 191 10.37 -1.02 5.87
CA LYS A 191 10.95 -1.94 4.89
C LYS A 191 10.09 -3.19 4.85
N GLY A 192 9.82 -3.68 3.64
CA GLY A 192 9.05 -4.91 3.50
C GLY A 192 9.05 -5.41 2.08
N GLY A 193 8.53 -6.60 1.90
CA GLY A 193 8.39 -7.23 0.60
C GLY A 193 7.58 -8.51 0.68
N GLY A 194 7.36 -9.13 -0.47
CA GLY A 194 6.59 -10.36 -0.59
C GLY A 194 6.56 -10.86 -2.02
N GLN A 195 5.71 -11.85 -2.25
CA GLN A 195 5.51 -12.48 -3.55
C GLN A 195 4.26 -11.91 -4.22
N LEU A 196 4.37 -11.57 -5.50
CA LEU A 196 3.25 -11.07 -6.30
C LEU A 196 2.36 -12.25 -6.72
N GLU A 197 1.07 -12.17 -6.41
CA GLU A 197 0.09 -13.16 -6.90
C GLU A 197 0.00 -13.10 -8.43
N GLY A 198 -0.16 -14.28 -9.06
CA GLY A 198 -0.23 -14.38 -10.53
C GLY A 198 1.10 -14.19 -11.25
N SER A 199 2.20 -13.94 -10.53
CA SER A 199 3.54 -13.75 -11.09
C SER A 199 4.49 -14.83 -10.57
N PRO A 200 4.63 -15.98 -11.23
CA PRO A 200 5.51 -17.06 -10.76
C PRO A 200 6.94 -16.59 -10.54
N GLY A 201 7.40 -16.59 -9.28
CA GLY A 201 8.69 -16.05 -8.88
C GLY A 201 8.76 -14.53 -8.87
N GLY A 202 7.63 -13.83 -9.07
CA GLY A 202 7.53 -12.37 -8.97
C GLY A 202 7.61 -11.90 -7.53
N THR A 203 8.39 -10.85 -7.28
CA THR A 203 8.58 -10.26 -5.94
C THR A 203 8.44 -8.75 -5.97
N VAL A 204 8.03 -8.22 -4.83
CA VAL A 204 8.06 -6.78 -4.56
C VAL A 204 8.87 -6.51 -3.30
N GLN A 205 9.65 -5.45 -3.32
CA GLN A 205 10.33 -4.89 -2.16
C GLN A 205 10.08 -3.39 -2.09
N VAL A 206 9.84 -2.88 -0.90
CA VAL A 206 9.64 -1.45 -0.63
C VAL A 206 10.42 -1.09 0.62
N GLU A 207 11.17 -0.01 0.57
CA GLU A 207 11.86 0.54 1.74
C GLU A 207 11.88 2.06 1.68
N GLY A 208 11.89 2.69 2.85
CA GLY A 208 11.91 4.14 2.92
C GLY A 208 11.43 4.69 4.25
N TRP A 209 10.92 5.90 4.18
CA TRP A 209 10.30 6.58 5.31
C TRP A 209 9.12 7.44 4.88
N THR A 210 8.23 7.69 5.84
CA THR A 210 7.12 8.61 5.66
C THR A 210 6.80 9.37 6.96
N VAL A 211 6.30 10.60 6.82
CA VAL A 211 5.63 11.34 7.89
C VAL A 211 4.16 11.41 7.52
N PHE A 212 3.34 10.57 8.12
CA PHE A 212 1.93 10.44 7.72
C PHE A 212 1.12 11.74 7.85
N SER A 213 1.48 12.62 8.79
CA SER A 213 0.76 13.88 9.02
C SER A 213 1.01 14.94 7.93
N SER A 214 2.23 15.04 7.41
CA SER A 214 2.60 15.96 6.32
C SER A 214 2.57 15.29 4.94
N ARG A 215 2.53 13.94 4.91
CA ARG A 215 2.67 13.12 3.70
C ARG A 215 4.05 13.20 3.04
N ASP A 216 5.02 13.83 3.70
CA ASP A 216 6.41 13.78 3.24
C ASP A 216 6.92 12.35 3.28
N SER A 217 7.59 11.93 2.23
CA SER A 217 8.10 10.56 2.13
C SER A 217 9.27 10.45 1.16
N GLU A 218 10.09 9.46 1.39
CA GLU A 218 11.12 9.02 0.44
C GLU A 218 11.15 7.49 0.49
N PHE A 219 11.00 6.86 -0.67
CA PHE A 219 10.95 5.40 -0.73
C PHE A 219 11.49 4.88 -2.06
N ARG A 220 11.92 3.64 -2.01
CA ARG A 220 12.31 2.84 -3.17
C ARG A 220 11.37 1.65 -3.30
N VAL A 221 10.96 1.39 -4.53
CA VAL A 221 10.15 0.22 -4.89
C VAL A 221 10.93 -0.59 -5.91
N GLN A 222 11.05 -1.88 -5.67
CA GLN A 222 11.63 -2.83 -6.60
C GLN A 222 10.63 -3.94 -6.89
N LEU A 223 10.36 -4.16 -8.17
CA LEU A 223 9.64 -5.32 -8.66
C LEU A 223 10.62 -6.19 -9.43
N ALA A 224 10.56 -7.49 -9.24
CA ALA A 224 11.31 -8.44 -10.03
C ALA A 224 10.37 -9.52 -10.58
N LYS A 225 10.49 -9.83 -11.86
CA LYS A 225 9.71 -10.86 -12.57
C LYS A 225 8.19 -10.71 -12.38
N ALA A 226 7.68 -9.49 -12.29
CA ALA A 226 6.26 -9.25 -12.21
C ALA A 226 5.58 -9.54 -13.55
N GLU A 227 4.44 -10.19 -13.55
CA GLU A 227 3.63 -10.38 -14.75
C GLU A 227 3.11 -9.01 -15.25
N ILE A 228 3.38 -8.68 -16.51
CA ILE A 228 2.93 -7.42 -17.12
C ILE A 228 1.42 -7.28 -17.00
N LYS A 229 0.67 -8.35 -17.16
CA LYS A 229 -0.80 -8.38 -17.07
C LYS A 229 -1.32 -7.84 -15.74
N SER A 230 -0.63 -8.10 -14.64
CA SER A 230 -1.03 -7.60 -13.30
C SER A 230 -0.90 -6.08 -13.15
N PHE A 231 -0.08 -5.45 -14.00
CA PHE A 231 0.19 -4.02 -13.98
C PHE A 231 -0.30 -3.30 -15.24
N GLU A 232 -0.92 -4.03 -16.18
CA GLU A 232 -1.43 -3.52 -17.44
C GLU A 232 -2.28 -2.25 -17.30
N PRO A 233 -3.22 -2.14 -16.33
CA PRO A 233 -4.04 -0.94 -16.17
C PRO A 233 -3.27 0.32 -15.78
N TYR A 234 -2.01 0.20 -15.37
CA TYR A 234 -1.18 1.36 -15.00
C TYR A 234 -0.48 2.00 -16.20
N PHE A 235 -0.30 1.27 -17.30
CA PHE A 235 0.45 1.76 -18.47
C PHE A 235 -0.23 1.53 -19.83
N LEU A 236 -1.30 0.73 -19.87
CA LEU A 236 -2.14 0.63 -21.06
C LEU A 236 -3.42 1.44 -20.88
N ARG A 237 -3.93 1.98 -21.95
CA ARG A 237 -5.20 2.70 -21.97
C ARG A 237 -6.36 1.72 -22.15
N HIS A 238 -7.50 2.05 -21.58
CA HIS A 238 -8.72 1.21 -21.64
C HIS A 238 -9.19 0.88 -23.07
N ASP A 239 -8.83 1.73 -24.04
CA ASP A 239 -9.16 1.59 -25.47
C ASP A 239 -8.06 0.90 -26.27
N GLU A 240 -6.91 0.63 -25.68
CA GLU A 240 -5.85 -0.20 -26.28
C GLU A 240 -6.25 -1.67 -26.17
N ALA A 241 -7.10 -2.13 -27.11
CA ALA A 241 -7.57 -3.49 -27.14
C ALA A 241 -6.44 -4.47 -27.51
N GLY A 242 -5.83 -5.03 -26.53
CA GLY A 242 -4.81 -6.08 -26.70
C GLY A 242 -4.21 -6.41 -25.35
N SER A 243 -4.30 -7.66 -24.93
CA SER A 243 -3.60 -8.15 -23.75
C SER A 243 -2.10 -8.25 -24.04
N ALA A 244 -1.28 -7.76 -23.14
CA ALA A 244 0.16 -7.96 -23.16
C ALA A 244 0.53 -9.03 -22.14
N SER A 245 1.36 -9.99 -22.51
CA SER A 245 2.01 -10.91 -21.58
C SER A 245 3.51 -10.71 -21.60
N GLY A 246 4.20 -11.19 -20.58
CA GLY A 246 5.62 -10.99 -20.39
C GLY A 246 5.95 -10.60 -18.96
N ARG A 247 7.20 -10.24 -18.71
CA ARG A 247 7.71 -9.92 -17.38
C ARG A 247 8.17 -8.48 -17.30
N LEU A 248 7.97 -7.92 -16.10
CA LEU A 248 8.34 -6.57 -15.75
C LEU A 248 9.29 -6.59 -14.54
N ASP A 249 10.45 -5.99 -14.71
CA ASP A 249 11.33 -5.60 -13.61
C ASP A 249 11.29 -4.07 -13.48
N LEU A 250 11.19 -3.56 -12.25
CA LEU A 250 11.15 -2.13 -11.94
C LEU A 250 12.07 -1.81 -10.76
N ASP A 251 12.83 -0.75 -10.88
CA ASP A 251 13.55 -0.12 -9.79
C ASP A 251 13.25 1.38 -9.81
N MET A 252 12.49 1.84 -8.83
CA MET A 252 12.02 3.23 -8.75
C MET A 252 12.32 3.82 -7.38
N SER A 253 12.85 5.04 -7.36
CA SER A 253 12.96 5.88 -6.17
C SER A 253 12.04 7.08 -6.30
N ALA A 254 11.35 7.42 -5.22
CA ALA A 254 10.41 8.53 -5.19
C ALA A 254 10.60 9.36 -3.92
N LYS A 255 10.49 10.68 -4.06
CA LYS A 255 10.46 11.66 -2.96
C LYS A 255 9.19 12.47 -3.09
N VAL A 256 8.50 12.65 -1.98
CA VAL A 256 7.37 13.56 -1.85
C VAL A 256 7.70 14.57 -0.77
N HIS A 257 7.64 15.84 -1.09
CA HIS A 257 7.84 16.95 -0.16
C HIS A 257 6.89 18.08 -0.50
N ASP A 258 6.16 18.58 0.50
CA ASP A 258 5.14 19.61 0.31
C ASP A 258 4.19 19.31 -0.88
N HIS A 259 3.72 18.08 -0.96
CA HIS A 259 2.86 17.54 -2.03
C HIS A 259 3.55 17.41 -3.41
N PHE A 260 4.80 17.83 -3.56
CA PHE A 260 5.51 17.69 -4.81
C PHE A 260 6.23 16.35 -4.90
N LEU A 261 5.92 15.59 -5.96
CA LEU A 261 6.55 14.31 -6.28
C LEU A 261 7.76 14.52 -7.20
N ASP A 262 8.89 13.90 -6.87
CA ASP A 262 10.04 13.66 -7.75
C ASP A 262 10.34 12.16 -7.72
N ALA A 263 10.06 11.45 -8.81
CA ALA A 263 10.32 10.02 -8.93
C ALA A 263 11.17 9.72 -10.17
N ARG A 264 12.09 8.77 -10.02
CA ARG A 264 12.96 8.26 -11.07
C ARG A 264 12.99 6.76 -11.04
N GLY A 265 12.98 6.12 -12.20
CA GLY A 265 13.00 4.69 -12.26
C GLY A 265 13.61 4.14 -13.54
N ARG A 266 13.93 2.85 -13.45
CA ARG A 266 14.27 2.00 -14.59
C ARG A 266 13.28 0.88 -14.64
N MET A 267 12.85 0.54 -15.83
CA MET A 267 11.94 -0.55 -16.11
C MET A 267 12.54 -1.42 -17.21
N GLN A 268 12.44 -2.72 -17.05
CA GLN A 268 12.81 -3.69 -18.06
C GLN A 268 11.60 -4.57 -18.36
N LEU A 269 11.25 -4.69 -19.64
CA LEU A 269 10.24 -5.62 -20.14
C LEU A 269 10.96 -6.75 -20.85
N THR A 270 10.60 -8.00 -20.54
CA THR A 270 11.17 -9.19 -21.14
C THR A 270 10.06 -10.14 -21.57
N ASP A 271 10.33 -10.92 -22.61
CA ASP A 271 9.39 -11.92 -23.16
C ASP A 271 8.01 -11.29 -23.50
N LEU A 272 8.01 -10.06 -24.04
CA LEU A 272 6.79 -9.32 -24.31
C LEU A 272 6.04 -9.90 -25.51
N GLU A 273 4.92 -10.53 -25.28
CA GLU A 273 4.00 -10.99 -26.31
C GLU A 273 2.77 -10.08 -26.35
N LEU A 274 2.51 -9.49 -27.50
CA LEU A 274 1.35 -8.65 -27.74
C LEU A 274 0.28 -9.42 -28.49
N GLN A 275 -0.85 -9.72 -27.86
CA GLN A 275 -1.98 -10.37 -28.51
C GLN A 275 -2.56 -9.49 -29.63
N ALA A 276 -3.11 -10.14 -30.69
CA ALA A 276 -3.66 -9.43 -31.82
C ALA A 276 -4.92 -8.64 -31.39
N SER A 277 -4.83 -7.32 -31.37
CA SER A 277 -6.01 -6.46 -31.31
C SER A 277 -6.65 -6.35 -32.71
N ARG A 278 -7.98 -6.20 -32.76
CA ARG A 278 -8.71 -6.00 -33.99
C ARG A 278 -8.56 -4.57 -34.48
N GLY A 279 -7.65 -4.33 -35.42
CA GLY A 279 -7.55 -3.04 -36.11
C GLY A 279 -6.15 -2.75 -36.68
N PRO A 280 -6.06 -2.00 -37.79
CA PRO A 280 -4.78 -1.65 -38.43
C PRO A 280 -4.00 -0.57 -37.64
N LEU A 281 -4.65 0.12 -36.68
CA LEU A 281 -4.09 1.19 -35.85
C LEU A 281 -3.82 0.75 -34.40
N ALA A 282 -3.67 -0.56 -34.17
CA ALA A 282 -3.39 -1.08 -32.84
C ALA A 282 -2.09 -0.50 -32.27
N THR A 283 -2.20 0.11 -31.10
CA THR A 283 -1.08 0.67 -30.33
C THR A 283 -0.76 -0.16 -29.10
N PHE A 284 0.47 -0.05 -28.62
CA PHE A 284 0.92 -0.53 -27.34
C PHE A 284 1.68 0.62 -26.67
N MET A 285 1.23 1.05 -25.50
CA MET A 285 1.77 2.24 -24.82
C MET A 285 1.77 3.48 -25.71
N GLY A 286 0.75 3.67 -26.56
CA GLY A 286 0.67 4.78 -27.52
C GLY A 286 1.60 4.67 -28.74
N LEU A 287 2.35 3.59 -28.88
CA LEU A 287 3.24 3.36 -30.03
C LEU A 287 2.61 2.36 -31.02
N PRO A 288 2.86 2.50 -32.34
CA PRO A 288 2.43 1.53 -33.31
C PRO A 288 2.96 0.13 -32.95
N ARG A 289 2.07 -0.82 -32.76
CA ARG A 289 2.39 -2.18 -32.31
C ARG A 289 3.45 -2.85 -33.19
N ARG A 290 3.36 -2.71 -34.52
CA ARG A 290 4.36 -3.27 -35.45
C ARG A 290 5.76 -2.71 -35.20
N ALA A 291 5.85 -1.40 -34.85
CA ALA A 291 7.13 -0.79 -34.57
C ALA A 291 7.74 -1.35 -33.28
N VAL A 292 6.90 -1.62 -32.27
CA VAL A 292 7.35 -2.24 -31.00
C VAL A 292 7.83 -3.68 -31.26
N ILE A 293 7.06 -4.50 -31.97
CA ILE A 293 7.41 -5.88 -32.30
C ILE A 293 8.73 -5.94 -33.09
N ASN A 294 8.85 -5.17 -34.19
CA ASN A 294 10.07 -5.19 -35.02
C ASN A 294 11.31 -4.75 -34.22
N ALA A 295 11.16 -3.76 -33.33
CA ALA A 295 12.29 -3.28 -32.54
C ALA A 295 12.67 -4.26 -31.40
N MET A 296 11.77 -5.13 -30.99
CA MET A 296 12.06 -6.21 -30.03
C MET A 296 12.81 -7.36 -30.67
N GLU A 297 12.39 -7.80 -31.87
CA GLU A 297 13.09 -8.85 -32.64
C GLU A 297 14.59 -8.50 -32.79
N ASP A 298 14.93 -7.19 -32.92
CA ASP A 298 16.30 -6.73 -33.04
C ASP A 298 17.08 -6.67 -31.71
N ARG A 299 16.41 -6.89 -30.55
CA ARG A 299 16.96 -6.65 -29.20
C ARG A 299 16.80 -7.81 -28.23
N GLU A 300 16.77 -9.03 -28.72
CA GLU A 300 16.66 -10.24 -27.88
C GLU A 300 15.44 -10.20 -26.93
N ASP A 301 14.29 -9.73 -27.43
CA ASP A 301 12.99 -9.66 -26.73
C ASP A 301 13.02 -8.85 -25.41
N ARG A 302 13.94 -7.88 -25.30
CA ARG A 302 14.11 -7.06 -24.11
C ARG A 302 14.01 -5.57 -24.42
N ILE A 303 13.22 -4.84 -23.59
CA ILE A 303 13.10 -3.39 -23.64
C ILE A 303 13.56 -2.81 -22.30
N ASP A 304 14.65 -2.07 -22.31
CA ASP A 304 15.15 -1.31 -21.17
C ASP A 304 14.74 0.15 -21.30
N LEU A 305 14.09 0.73 -20.31
CA LEU A 305 13.69 2.12 -20.29
C LEU A 305 13.95 2.80 -18.95
N SER A 306 14.23 4.08 -19.00
CA SER A 306 14.33 4.94 -17.83
C SER A 306 13.29 6.04 -17.91
N PHE A 307 12.74 6.43 -16.77
CA PHE A 307 11.75 7.49 -16.69
C PHE A 307 11.98 8.41 -15.50
N GLU A 308 11.56 9.66 -15.67
CA GLU A 308 11.43 10.63 -14.58
C GLU A 308 10.01 11.16 -14.55
N MET A 309 9.46 11.32 -13.34
CA MET A 309 8.11 11.82 -13.14
C MET A 309 8.14 12.89 -12.05
N LYS A 310 7.63 14.07 -12.36
CA LYS A 310 7.55 15.21 -11.44
C LYS A 310 6.16 15.83 -11.53
N GLY A 311 5.62 16.20 -10.40
CA GLY A 311 4.32 16.88 -10.37
C GLY A 311 3.84 17.16 -8.95
N ASP A 312 2.88 18.05 -8.87
CA ASP A 312 2.19 18.40 -7.63
C ASP A 312 1.02 17.44 -7.42
N LEU A 313 1.08 16.64 -6.36
CA LEU A 313 0.02 15.69 -5.99
C LEU A 313 -1.26 16.39 -5.50
N GLY A 314 -1.18 17.68 -5.14
CA GLY A 314 -2.32 18.53 -4.80
C GLY A 314 -3.03 19.13 -6.01
N ASP A 315 -2.38 19.15 -7.18
CA ASP A 315 -2.99 19.65 -8.42
C ASP A 315 -3.99 18.61 -8.96
N THR A 316 -5.25 19.01 -9.10
CA THR A 316 -6.32 18.14 -9.63
C THR A 316 -6.09 17.74 -11.09
N LYS A 317 -5.26 18.49 -11.82
CA LYS A 317 -4.87 18.19 -13.22
C LYS A 317 -3.70 17.19 -13.30
N PHE A 318 -2.94 17.02 -12.21
CA PHE A 318 -1.84 16.06 -12.18
C PHE A 318 -2.35 14.64 -11.95
N SER A 319 -2.22 13.79 -12.96
CA SER A 319 -2.53 12.37 -12.86
C SER A 319 -1.26 11.56 -12.77
N LEU A 320 -1.05 10.88 -11.65
CA LEU A 320 0.10 10.00 -11.44
C LEU A 320 0.15 8.89 -12.50
N ASN A 321 -1.01 8.27 -12.79
CA ASN A 321 -1.10 7.17 -13.75
C ASN A 321 -0.86 7.64 -15.18
N GLU A 322 -1.47 8.76 -15.59
CA GLU A 322 -1.26 9.32 -16.94
C GLU A 322 0.18 9.81 -17.12
N SER A 323 0.75 10.44 -16.07
CA SER A 323 2.15 10.87 -16.10
C SER A 323 3.09 9.68 -16.19
N PHE A 324 2.82 8.61 -15.46
CA PHE A 324 3.59 7.37 -15.52
C PHE A 324 3.48 6.72 -16.90
N ALA A 325 2.26 6.49 -17.39
CA ALA A 325 2.01 5.89 -18.71
C ALA A 325 2.69 6.70 -19.84
N THR A 326 2.60 8.03 -19.79
CA THR A 326 3.26 8.91 -20.76
C THR A 326 4.78 8.77 -20.72
N LYS A 327 5.38 8.75 -19.52
CA LYS A 327 6.83 8.60 -19.35
C LYS A 327 7.33 7.24 -19.78
N VAL A 328 6.58 6.19 -19.49
CA VAL A 328 6.86 4.84 -19.94
C VAL A 328 6.78 4.76 -21.47
N ALA A 329 5.73 5.30 -22.10
CA ALA A 329 5.60 5.34 -23.56
C ALA A 329 6.78 6.10 -24.22
N VAL A 330 7.15 7.28 -23.73
CA VAL A 330 8.30 8.02 -24.25
C VAL A 330 9.61 7.27 -24.00
N GLY A 331 9.80 6.67 -22.84
CA GLY A 331 10.97 5.84 -22.52
C GLY A 331 11.08 4.65 -23.47
N THR A 332 9.98 3.97 -23.73
CA THR A 332 9.90 2.85 -24.66
C THR A 332 10.24 3.31 -26.08
N ALA A 333 9.66 4.42 -26.56
CA ALA A 333 9.98 4.97 -27.88
C ALA A 333 11.47 5.26 -28.01
N ASN A 334 12.09 5.89 -27.02
CA ASN A 334 13.52 6.20 -27.01
C ASN A 334 14.38 4.93 -26.98
N ALA A 335 14.02 3.93 -26.18
CA ALA A 335 14.72 2.66 -26.09
C ALA A 335 14.68 1.89 -27.43
N LEU A 336 13.58 2.01 -28.15
CA LEU A 336 13.40 1.42 -29.48
C LEU A 336 14.02 2.25 -30.61
N GLY A 337 14.64 3.41 -30.30
CA GLY A 337 15.18 4.33 -31.31
C GLY A 337 14.10 5.09 -32.09
N LEU A 338 12.88 5.06 -31.63
CA LEU A 338 11.74 5.76 -32.19
C LEU A 338 11.72 7.18 -31.62
N THR A 339 12.48 8.12 -32.18
CA THR A 339 12.40 9.52 -31.77
C THR A 339 11.09 10.14 -32.24
N VAL A 340 10.45 10.97 -31.41
CA VAL A 340 9.26 11.75 -31.79
C VAL A 340 9.54 12.58 -33.06
N GLY A 341 10.76 13.08 -33.23
CA GLY A 341 11.22 13.74 -34.46
C GLY A 341 11.43 12.77 -35.65
N GLY A 342 11.65 11.48 -35.42
CA GLY A 342 11.77 10.45 -36.45
C GLY A 342 10.42 10.01 -37.03
N MET A 343 9.36 9.98 -36.20
CA MET A 343 7.99 9.81 -36.71
C MET A 343 7.58 10.95 -37.63
N VAL A 344 7.95 12.20 -37.32
CA VAL A 344 7.70 13.36 -38.17
C VAL A 344 8.47 13.25 -39.49
N LYS A 345 9.69 12.70 -39.52
CA LYS A 345 10.44 12.50 -40.77
C LYS A 345 9.94 11.35 -41.63
N GLY A 346 9.43 10.27 -41.02
CA GLY A 346 8.82 9.15 -41.75
C GLY A 346 7.48 9.52 -42.40
N ILE A 347 6.78 10.50 -41.85
CA ILE A 347 5.51 11.06 -42.38
C ILE A 347 5.80 12.26 -43.30
N GLY A 348 6.95 12.87 -43.22
CA GLY A 348 7.37 14.01 -44.06
C GLY A 348 7.45 13.76 -45.58
N SER A 349 7.34 12.49 -45.99
CA SER A 349 7.14 12.14 -47.41
C SER A 349 5.68 12.32 -47.90
N LEU A 350 4.75 12.67 -46.99
CA LEU A 350 3.31 12.84 -47.25
C LEU A 350 2.79 14.27 -47.05
N GLY A 351 3.63 15.26 -47.17
CA GLY A 351 3.23 16.67 -47.26
C GLY A 351 2.95 17.36 -45.92
N GLN A 352 3.00 18.71 -45.93
CA GLN A 352 2.84 19.61 -44.79
C GLN A 352 1.55 19.43 -43.92
N GLN A 353 0.56 18.68 -44.42
CA GLN A 353 -0.67 18.37 -43.68
C GLN A 353 -0.48 17.29 -42.59
N GLY A 354 0.66 16.56 -42.56
CA GLY A 354 0.94 15.52 -41.59
C GLY A 354 1.40 16.04 -40.23
N VAL A 355 1.93 17.27 -40.14
CA VAL A 355 2.47 17.81 -38.86
C VAL A 355 1.33 18.23 -37.91
N ASP A 356 0.27 18.82 -38.50
CA ASP A 356 -0.92 19.22 -37.74
C ASP A 356 -1.73 17.98 -37.31
N ALA A 357 -1.79 16.94 -38.16
CA ALA A 357 -2.46 15.67 -37.81
C ALA A 357 -1.75 14.88 -36.69
N VAL A 358 -0.42 14.97 -36.58
CA VAL A 358 0.34 14.35 -35.50
C VAL A 358 0.17 15.15 -34.18
N GLY A 359 0.16 16.47 -34.26
CA GLY A 359 -0.14 17.38 -33.14
C GLY A 359 -1.57 17.17 -32.64
N ASP A 360 -2.53 17.03 -33.54
CA ASP A 360 -3.94 16.76 -33.22
C ASP A 360 -4.16 15.33 -32.73
N MET A 361 -3.42 14.35 -33.25
CA MET A 361 -3.45 12.96 -32.80
C MET A 361 -2.86 12.83 -31.38
N PHE A 362 -1.75 13.51 -31.08
CA PHE A 362 -1.24 13.60 -29.71
C PHE A 362 -2.14 14.48 -28.80
N GLY A 363 -2.71 15.56 -29.32
CA GLY A 363 -3.67 16.41 -28.60
C GLY A 363 -5.00 15.68 -28.32
N SER A 364 -5.48 14.83 -29.23
CA SER A 364 -6.67 13.99 -29.04
C SER A 364 -6.37 12.75 -28.18
N LEU A 365 -5.15 12.20 -28.25
CA LEU A 365 -4.68 11.12 -27.40
C LEU A 365 -4.57 11.57 -25.91
N PHE A 366 -4.31 12.86 -25.67
CA PHE A 366 -4.14 13.41 -24.32
C PHE A 366 -5.30 14.32 -23.85
N GLY A 367 -6.43 14.30 -24.56
CA GLY A 367 -7.73 14.79 -24.10
C GLY A 367 -7.83 16.31 -23.85
N LYS A 368 -8.15 17.10 -24.88
CA LYS A 368 -8.88 18.31 -24.70
C LYS A 368 -10.37 18.02 -24.80
N LYS A 369 -11.09 17.94 -23.67
CA LYS A 369 -12.52 18.15 -23.64
C LYS A 369 -12.77 19.60 -24.10
N LYS A 370 -13.39 19.79 -25.25
CA LYS A 370 -13.96 21.09 -25.64
C LYS A 370 -15.12 21.38 -24.71
N ASP A 371 -15.08 22.51 -24.04
CA ASP A 371 -16.23 23.18 -23.46
C ASP A 371 -17.16 23.59 -24.61
N ASP A 372 -18.23 22.83 -24.81
CA ASP A 372 -19.41 23.25 -25.55
C ASP A 372 -20.44 23.74 -24.55
N GLU A 373 -20.30 25.00 -24.12
CA GLU A 373 -21.41 25.80 -23.56
C GLU A 373 -21.06 27.28 -23.78
N GLU A 374 -21.57 27.83 -24.86
CA GLU A 374 -22.10 29.19 -24.96
C GLU A 374 -22.44 29.54 -26.41
N LYS A 375 -23.68 29.27 -26.79
CA LYS A 375 -24.42 30.11 -27.74
C LYS A 375 -25.88 29.64 -27.80
N GLU A 376 -26.66 30.17 -26.91
CA GLU A 376 -28.03 30.54 -27.16
C GLU A 376 -28.38 31.74 -26.27
N LYS A 377 -28.20 32.91 -26.83
CA LYS A 377 -29.11 34.05 -26.86
C LYS A 377 -28.53 35.15 -27.70
#